data_3fb42d8df471c57cb50baf26dd819cc7
#
_entry.id   3fb42d8df471c57cb50baf26dd819cc7
#
_cell.length_a   1.000
_cell.length_b   1.000
_cell.length_c   1.000
_cell.angle_alpha   90.00
_cell.angle_beta   90.00
_cell.angle_gamma   90.00
#
_symmetry.space_group_name_H-M   'P 1'
#
loop_
_entity.id
_entity.type
_entity.pdbx_description
1 polymer ?
#
loop_
_entity_poly.entity_id
_entity_poly.type
_entity_poly.pdbx_seq_one_letter_code
_entity_poly.pdbx_strand_id
1 'polypeptide(L)'
;MKAAILVKKNEPLVVDDVNIPVNLEYGQVLVKILVSGLCGAQLQEIAGLKGNEKFMPHLVGHEGCGLVEKTGPGVSKVKVGDKVVLHWRKASGIEANFPQYNWNGRSMSGGKITTLSEYSVVSENRMTKVDQDISNDFAALLGCGISTGFSVVNKDANIKFGERVLVLGCGGVGLNCIYASYLSHASVWGMDINKDKKSMVEKNGGIFLHSEEDIETVKKMKFDCIIDTTGILQLLSQLLETMSEQGRCILVAQPKPGSSLAINNPGKLFSTNGQSIRTTQAGGFDPDVDIPRYINLYKNNKINLEHLITHRYSLIDINLAVSMLKSGSSGRIMIDI
;
A
#
# COMPACT_ATOMS: atom_id res chain seq x y z
N MET A 1 -13.84 -21.81 5.37
CA MET A 1 -12.50 -21.19 5.24
C MET A 1 -12.17 -20.40 6.49
N LYS A 2 -10.90 -20.39 6.89
CA LYS A 2 -10.44 -19.46 7.92
C LYS A 2 -10.29 -18.05 7.33
N ALA A 3 -10.70 -17.03 8.11
CA ALA A 3 -10.61 -15.64 7.69
C ALA A 3 -10.45 -14.70 8.89
N ALA A 4 -9.73 -13.60 8.70
CA ALA A 4 -9.67 -12.52 9.66
C ALA A 4 -10.85 -11.56 9.45
N ILE A 5 -11.59 -11.31 10.51
CA ILE A 5 -12.86 -10.58 10.52
C ILE A 5 -12.72 -9.33 11.39
N LEU A 6 -13.04 -8.18 10.86
CA LEU A 6 -13.22 -6.95 11.64
C LEU A 6 -14.66 -6.91 12.14
N VAL A 7 -14.84 -7.24 13.42
CA VAL A 7 -16.17 -7.30 14.05
C VAL A 7 -16.56 -5.94 14.62
N LYS A 8 -15.61 -5.24 15.23
CA LYS A 8 -15.84 -3.95 15.84
C LYS A 8 -14.56 -3.10 15.80
N LYS A 9 -14.72 -1.79 15.59
CA LYS A 9 -13.59 -0.85 15.55
C LYS A 9 -12.78 -0.86 16.85
N ASN A 10 -11.47 -0.67 16.71
CA ASN A 10 -10.50 -0.65 17.80
C ASN A 10 -10.39 -1.94 18.59
N GLU A 11 -11.01 -3.03 18.14
CA GLU A 11 -10.87 -4.36 18.73
C GLU A 11 -9.95 -5.25 17.88
N PRO A 12 -9.37 -6.31 18.46
CA PRO A 12 -8.62 -7.30 17.71
C PRO A 12 -9.46 -7.94 16.61
N LEU A 13 -8.81 -8.33 15.52
CA LEU A 13 -9.45 -9.13 14.49
C LEU A 13 -9.81 -10.52 15.03
N VAL A 14 -10.97 -11.03 14.67
CA VAL A 14 -11.40 -12.40 14.99
C VAL A 14 -11.01 -13.31 13.82
N VAL A 15 -10.25 -14.38 14.09
CA VAL A 15 -9.97 -15.41 13.09
C VAL A 15 -10.93 -16.56 13.32
N ASP A 16 -11.83 -16.80 12.36
CA ASP A 16 -12.88 -17.80 12.50
C ASP A 16 -13.23 -18.44 11.16
N ASP A 17 -14.08 -19.50 11.22
CA ASP A 17 -14.60 -20.17 10.06
C ASP A 17 -15.74 -19.38 9.40
N VAL A 18 -15.57 -19.13 8.11
CA VAL A 18 -16.54 -18.40 7.28
C VAL A 18 -16.97 -19.27 6.10
N ASN A 19 -18.27 -19.33 5.82
CA ASN A 19 -18.79 -20.04 4.65
C ASN A 19 -18.66 -19.18 3.41
N ILE A 20 -17.99 -19.74 2.39
CA ILE A 20 -17.83 -19.13 1.05
C ILE A 20 -19.17 -19.18 0.32
N PRO A 21 -19.51 -18.19 -0.52
CA PRO A 21 -20.67 -18.28 -1.41
C PRO A 21 -20.65 -19.55 -2.27
N VAL A 22 -21.76 -20.29 -2.28
CA VAL A 22 -21.86 -21.56 -3.02
C VAL A 22 -21.77 -21.33 -4.53
N ASN A 23 -22.43 -20.29 -5.02
CA ASN A 23 -22.45 -19.89 -6.42
C ASN A 23 -21.73 -18.57 -6.62
N LEU A 24 -20.93 -18.48 -7.67
CA LEU A 24 -20.33 -17.24 -8.11
C LEU A 24 -21.29 -16.50 -9.05
N GLU A 25 -21.45 -15.20 -8.81
CA GLU A 25 -22.22 -14.31 -9.68
C GLU A 25 -21.41 -13.91 -10.93
N TYR A 26 -22.06 -13.18 -11.83
CA TYR A 26 -21.44 -12.65 -13.05
C TYR A 26 -20.22 -11.79 -12.74
N GLY A 27 -19.06 -12.15 -13.32
CA GLY A 27 -17.78 -11.46 -13.14
C GLY A 27 -17.04 -11.78 -11.84
N GLN A 28 -17.57 -12.66 -10.97
CA GLN A 28 -16.89 -13.09 -9.74
C GLN A 28 -15.90 -14.23 -10.02
N VAL A 29 -14.81 -14.22 -9.25
CA VAL A 29 -13.75 -15.25 -9.31
C VAL A 29 -13.44 -15.67 -7.88
N LEU A 30 -13.42 -17.00 -7.64
CA LEU A 30 -12.90 -17.58 -6.38
C LEU A 30 -11.39 -17.79 -6.54
N VAL A 31 -10.64 -17.22 -5.60
CA VAL A 31 -9.18 -17.31 -5.55
C VAL A 31 -8.76 -17.94 -4.24
N LYS A 32 -7.93 -18.99 -4.29
CA LYS A 32 -7.20 -19.50 -3.14
C LYS A 32 -6.02 -18.58 -2.86
N ILE A 33 -5.98 -17.98 -1.69
CA ILE A 33 -4.89 -17.08 -1.29
C ILE A 33 -3.68 -17.91 -0.90
N LEU A 34 -2.51 -17.53 -1.35
CA LEU A 34 -1.22 -18.14 -1.01
C LEU A 34 -0.50 -17.31 0.05
N VAL A 35 -0.54 -15.99 -0.12
CA VAL A 35 0.09 -15.04 0.80
C VAL A 35 -0.58 -13.67 0.66
N SER A 36 -0.65 -12.94 1.75
CA SER A 36 -1.19 -11.57 1.80
C SER A 36 -0.17 -10.62 2.44
N GLY A 37 -0.10 -9.38 1.96
CA GLY A 37 0.61 -8.31 2.63
C GLY A 37 -0.27 -7.64 3.69
N LEU A 38 0.34 -7.21 4.80
CA LEU A 38 -0.32 -6.37 5.80
C LEU A 38 0.12 -4.91 5.65
N CYS A 39 -0.84 -4.05 5.37
CA CYS A 39 -0.62 -2.64 5.05
C CYS A 39 -1.10 -1.71 6.18
N GLY A 40 -0.48 -0.53 6.32
CA GLY A 40 -0.93 0.51 7.26
C GLY A 40 -2.40 0.94 7.06
N ALA A 41 -2.95 0.71 5.87
CA ALA A 41 -4.37 0.94 5.60
C ALA A 41 -5.30 0.06 6.46
N GLN A 42 -4.88 -1.16 6.83
CA GLN A 42 -5.64 -2.00 7.76
C GLN A 42 -5.70 -1.40 9.18
N LEU A 43 -4.64 -0.72 9.62
CA LEU A 43 -4.68 -0.02 10.92
C LEU A 43 -5.75 1.07 10.93
N GLN A 44 -5.89 1.83 9.84
CA GLN A 44 -6.93 2.84 9.70
C GLN A 44 -8.33 2.21 9.61
N GLU A 45 -8.45 1.07 8.95
CA GLU A 45 -9.69 0.30 8.84
C GLU A 45 -10.13 -0.24 10.21
N ILE A 46 -9.22 -0.87 10.96
CA ILE A 46 -9.46 -1.34 12.33
C ILE A 46 -9.84 -0.18 13.27
N ALA A 47 -9.23 1.00 13.07
CA ALA A 47 -9.56 2.19 13.85
C ALA A 47 -10.90 2.85 13.43
N GLY A 48 -11.60 2.31 12.43
CA GLY A 48 -12.87 2.87 11.93
C GLY A 48 -12.69 4.18 11.15
N LEU A 49 -11.48 4.50 10.70
CA LEU A 49 -11.17 5.69 9.91
C LEU A 49 -11.43 5.51 8.41
N LYS A 50 -11.69 4.26 7.98
CA LYS A 50 -12.01 3.90 6.60
C LYS A 50 -13.36 3.19 6.56
N GLY A 51 -14.33 3.81 5.90
CA GLY A 51 -15.65 3.22 5.71
C GLY A 51 -16.65 3.51 6.83
N ASN A 52 -17.81 2.91 6.68
CA ASN A 52 -18.96 3.12 7.57
C ASN A 52 -19.13 1.88 8.48
N GLU A 53 -19.30 2.08 9.77
CA GLU A 53 -19.56 1.02 10.77
C GLU A 53 -20.72 0.10 10.42
N LYS A 54 -21.68 0.57 9.61
CA LYS A 54 -22.80 -0.26 9.12
C LYS A 54 -22.37 -1.48 8.31
N PHE A 55 -21.13 -1.53 7.83
CA PHE A 55 -20.60 -2.68 7.10
C PHE A 55 -19.93 -3.72 8.00
N MET A 56 -19.79 -3.45 9.28
CA MET A 56 -19.25 -4.42 10.25
C MET A 56 -20.31 -5.44 10.66
N PRO A 57 -19.94 -6.73 10.81
CA PRO A 57 -18.63 -7.31 10.56
C PRO A 57 -18.32 -7.45 9.06
N HIS A 58 -17.01 -7.38 8.70
CA HIS A 58 -16.56 -7.62 7.32
C HIS A 58 -15.16 -8.25 7.28
N LEU A 59 -14.83 -8.87 6.15
CA LEU A 59 -13.50 -9.40 5.86
C LEU A 59 -12.53 -8.26 5.55
N VAL A 60 -11.23 -8.49 5.74
CA VAL A 60 -10.18 -7.49 5.58
C VAL A 60 -9.04 -7.97 4.67
N GLY A 61 -8.11 -7.06 4.32
CA GLY A 61 -6.98 -7.29 3.44
C GLY A 61 -7.22 -6.78 2.02
N HIS A 62 -6.15 -6.33 1.33
CA HIS A 62 -6.30 -5.72 0.00
C HIS A 62 -5.07 -5.87 -0.91
N GLU A 63 -4.11 -6.66 -0.53
CA GLU A 63 -2.94 -7.00 -1.36
C GLU A 63 -2.59 -8.47 -1.13
N GLY A 64 -2.57 -9.27 -2.19
CA GLY A 64 -2.33 -10.70 -2.06
C GLY A 64 -1.92 -11.35 -3.37
N CYS A 65 -1.44 -12.57 -3.25
CA CYS A 65 -1.19 -13.49 -4.36
C CYS A 65 -2.02 -14.76 -4.15
N GLY A 66 -2.59 -15.28 -5.23
CA GLY A 66 -3.40 -16.49 -5.14
C GLY A 66 -3.51 -17.24 -6.45
N LEU A 67 -4.20 -18.37 -6.38
CA LEU A 67 -4.54 -19.22 -7.52
C LEU A 67 -6.04 -19.16 -7.78
N VAL A 68 -6.43 -19.00 -9.04
CA VAL A 68 -7.84 -19.04 -9.44
C VAL A 68 -8.36 -20.47 -9.30
N GLU A 69 -9.35 -20.66 -8.43
CA GLU A 69 -9.99 -21.95 -8.19
C GLU A 69 -11.29 -22.15 -8.99
N LYS A 70 -12.06 -21.06 -9.16
CA LYS A 70 -13.33 -21.10 -9.89
C LYS A 70 -13.65 -19.74 -10.50
N THR A 71 -14.25 -19.75 -11.69
CA THR A 71 -14.73 -18.52 -12.35
C THR A 71 -16.25 -18.54 -12.45
N GLY A 72 -16.87 -17.39 -12.18
CA GLY A 72 -18.29 -17.16 -12.42
C GLY A 72 -18.60 -16.87 -13.90
N PRO A 73 -19.89 -16.73 -14.25
CA PRO A 73 -20.30 -16.40 -15.61
C PRO A 73 -19.67 -15.07 -16.08
N GLY A 74 -19.35 -14.99 -17.36
CA GLY A 74 -18.81 -13.79 -18.01
C GLY A 74 -17.34 -13.51 -17.79
N VAL A 75 -16.67 -14.18 -16.84
CA VAL A 75 -15.23 -14.02 -16.59
C VAL A 75 -14.44 -14.47 -17.83
N SER A 76 -13.57 -13.60 -18.33
CA SER A 76 -12.75 -13.83 -19.51
C SER A 76 -11.25 -13.54 -19.31
N LYS A 77 -10.91 -12.73 -18.29
CA LYS A 77 -9.56 -12.24 -18.07
C LYS A 77 -8.64 -13.30 -17.46
N VAL A 78 -9.21 -14.24 -16.71
CA VAL A 78 -8.48 -15.31 -16.02
C VAL A 78 -9.21 -16.65 -16.17
N LYS A 79 -8.48 -17.75 -15.94
CA LYS A 79 -9.02 -19.12 -15.93
C LYS A 79 -8.53 -19.89 -14.71
N VAL A 80 -9.19 -20.97 -14.37
CA VAL A 80 -8.78 -21.89 -13.30
C VAL A 80 -7.31 -22.29 -13.45
N GLY A 81 -6.56 -22.24 -12.36
CA GLY A 81 -5.13 -22.52 -12.27
C GLY A 81 -4.23 -21.30 -12.57
N ASP A 82 -4.76 -20.18 -13.03
CA ASP A 82 -3.97 -18.96 -13.19
C ASP A 82 -3.51 -18.41 -11.83
N LYS A 83 -2.24 -18.05 -11.74
CA LYS A 83 -1.68 -17.29 -10.62
C LYS A 83 -1.97 -15.81 -10.81
N VAL A 84 -2.45 -15.15 -9.77
CA VAL A 84 -2.91 -13.76 -9.84
C VAL A 84 -2.39 -12.91 -8.69
N VAL A 85 -2.09 -11.65 -9.01
CA VAL A 85 -1.98 -10.57 -8.04
C VAL A 85 -3.38 -10.06 -7.75
N LEU A 86 -3.75 -9.97 -6.49
CA LEU A 86 -4.97 -9.32 -6.03
C LEU A 86 -4.67 -7.89 -5.63
N HIS A 87 -5.42 -6.92 -6.17
CA HIS A 87 -5.16 -5.50 -5.98
C HIS A 87 -6.43 -4.71 -5.71
N TRP A 88 -6.32 -3.70 -4.85
CA TRP A 88 -7.47 -2.88 -4.46
C TRP A 88 -7.91 -1.88 -5.53
N ARG A 89 -7.01 -1.46 -6.43
CA ARG A 89 -7.37 -0.59 -7.56
C ARG A 89 -8.08 -1.38 -8.65
N LYS A 90 -9.02 -0.70 -9.30
CA LYS A 90 -9.74 -1.23 -10.43
C LYS A 90 -8.83 -1.31 -11.67
N ALA A 91 -8.84 -2.46 -12.32
CA ALA A 91 -8.25 -2.72 -13.63
C ALA A 91 -9.36 -2.81 -14.70
N SER A 92 -9.03 -3.22 -15.91
CA SER A 92 -10.01 -3.62 -16.94
C SER A 92 -10.77 -4.88 -16.52
N GLY A 93 -11.93 -5.10 -17.11
CA GLY A 93 -12.78 -6.27 -16.86
C GLY A 93 -14.05 -5.91 -16.07
N ILE A 94 -14.79 -6.94 -15.68
CA ILE A 94 -16.09 -6.82 -15.04
C ILE A 94 -15.93 -6.38 -13.58
N GLU A 95 -16.69 -5.37 -13.16
CA GLU A 95 -16.92 -5.06 -11.74
C GLU A 95 -18.18 -5.80 -11.30
N ALA A 96 -18.01 -6.88 -10.54
CA ALA A 96 -19.09 -7.68 -10.01
C ALA A 96 -19.65 -7.08 -8.71
N ASN A 97 -20.81 -7.57 -8.29
CA ASN A 97 -21.36 -7.29 -6.97
C ASN A 97 -20.44 -7.78 -5.86
N PHE A 98 -20.52 -7.13 -4.69
CA PHE A 98 -19.75 -7.55 -3.54
C PHE A 98 -20.20 -8.93 -3.08
N PRO A 99 -19.27 -9.88 -2.87
CA PRO A 99 -19.60 -11.21 -2.42
C PRO A 99 -20.19 -11.15 -1.01
N GLN A 100 -21.19 -12.02 -0.77
CA GLN A 100 -21.80 -12.21 0.54
C GLN A 100 -21.34 -13.54 1.10
N TYR A 101 -20.67 -13.47 2.24
CA TYR A 101 -20.23 -14.62 3.02
C TYR A 101 -21.23 -14.89 4.15
N ASN A 102 -21.19 -16.07 4.73
CA ASN A 102 -21.98 -16.38 5.92
C ASN A 102 -21.04 -16.68 7.10
N TRP A 103 -21.20 -15.93 8.18
CA TRP A 103 -20.49 -16.13 9.43
C TRP A 103 -21.50 -16.29 10.58
N ASN A 104 -21.53 -17.47 11.20
CA ASN A 104 -22.45 -17.78 12.30
C ASN A 104 -23.93 -17.49 11.98
N GLY A 105 -24.36 -17.82 10.76
CA GLY A 105 -25.72 -17.58 10.28
C GLY A 105 -26.03 -16.13 9.85
N ARG A 106 -25.05 -15.22 9.92
CA ARG A 106 -25.19 -13.82 9.50
C ARG A 106 -24.53 -13.59 8.14
N SER A 107 -25.21 -12.86 7.28
CA SER A 107 -24.60 -12.38 6.03
C SER A 107 -23.56 -11.31 6.34
N MET A 108 -22.37 -11.45 5.72
CA MET A 108 -21.22 -10.56 5.89
C MET A 108 -20.64 -10.22 4.52
N SER A 109 -20.41 -8.94 4.26
CA SER A 109 -19.82 -8.49 2.99
C SER A 109 -18.32 -8.77 2.93
N GLY A 110 -17.85 -9.25 1.76
CA GLY A 110 -16.41 -9.29 1.43
C GLY A 110 -15.87 -7.97 0.89
N GLY A 111 -16.71 -6.95 0.68
CA GLY A 111 -16.28 -5.70 0.05
C GLY A 111 -15.78 -5.92 -1.38
N LYS A 112 -14.89 -5.02 -1.85
CA LYS A 112 -14.31 -5.09 -3.20
C LYS A 112 -13.17 -6.09 -3.32
N ILE A 113 -12.48 -6.34 -2.23
CA ILE A 113 -11.32 -7.23 -2.14
C ILE A 113 -11.04 -7.58 -0.67
N THR A 114 -10.71 -8.83 -0.44
CA THR A 114 -10.24 -9.33 0.86
C THR A 114 -9.16 -10.36 0.62
N THR A 115 -8.08 -10.31 1.39
CA THR A 115 -6.91 -11.18 1.17
C THR A 115 -6.38 -11.83 2.46
N LEU A 116 -6.93 -11.46 3.63
CA LEU A 116 -6.58 -12.07 4.92
C LEU A 116 -7.55 -13.22 5.24
N SER A 117 -7.63 -14.19 4.32
CA SER A 117 -8.48 -15.37 4.38
C SER A 117 -7.95 -16.46 3.43
N GLU A 118 -8.27 -17.73 3.68
CA GLU A 118 -7.84 -18.84 2.81
C GLU A 118 -8.35 -18.73 1.38
N TYR A 119 -9.53 -18.16 1.19
CA TYR A 119 -10.14 -17.91 -0.11
C TYR A 119 -10.74 -16.52 -0.17
N SER A 120 -10.77 -15.97 -1.36
CA SER A 120 -11.42 -14.69 -1.64
C SER A 120 -12.28 -14.77 -2.89
N VAL A 121 -13.50 -14.25 -2.83
CA VAL A 121 -14.33 -14.03 -4.01
C VAL A 121 -14.19 -12.56 -4.37
N VAL A 122 -13.70 -12.28 -5.56
CA VAL A 122 -13.41 -10.92 -6.04
C VAL A 122 -13.87 -10.76 -7.48
N SER A 123 -14.04 -9.52 -7.91
CA SER A 123 -14.31 -9.20 -9.32
C SER A 123 -13.08 -9.48 -10.18
N GLU A 124 -13.27 -9.89 -11.44
CA GLU A 124 -12.14 -10.12 -12.36
C GLU A 124 -11.25 -8.88 -12.57
N ASN A 125 -11.80 -7.69 -12.41
CA ASN A 125 -11.03 -6.44 -12.53
C ASN A 125 -10.25 -6.07 -11.27
N ARG A 126 -10.22 -6.93 -10.26
CA ARG A 126 -9.41 -6.79 -9.04
C ARG A 126 -8.24 -7.76 -9.02
N MET A 127 -7.88 -8.29 -10.16
CA MET A 127 -6.74 -9.19 -10.29
C MET A 127 -5.99 -8.97 -11.60
N THR A 128 -4.70 -9.27 -11.55
CA THR A 128 -3.81 -9.31 -12.72
C THR A 128 -3.11 -10.65 -12.75
N LYS A 129 -3.23 -11.36 -13.86
CA LYS A 129 -2.55 -12.64 -14.08
C LYS A 129 -1.04 -12.42 -14.14
N VAL A 130 -0.30 -13.35 -13.53
CA VAL A 130 1.17 -13.37 -13.52
C VAL A 130 1.68 -14.77 -13.81
N ASP A 131 2.96 -14.87 -14.19
CA ASP A 131 3.58 -16.17 -14.47
C ASP A 131 3.81 -16.95 -13.18
N GLN A 132 3.79 -18.28 -13.29
CA GLN A 132 3.90 -19.18 -12.15
C GLN A 132 5.23 -19.06 -11.39
N ASP A 133 6.31 -18.66 -12.07
CA ASP A 133 7.67 -18.51 -11.55
C ASP A 133 7.88 -17.21 -10.72
N ILE A 134 6.94 -16.27 -10.75
CA ILE A 134 7.00 -15.06 -9.94
C ILE A 134 6.84 -15.41 -8.46
N SER A 135 7.72 -14.91 -7.60
CA SER A 135 7.61 -15.06 -6.15
C SER A 135 6.21 -14.66 -5.64
N ASN A 136 5.62 -15.48 -4.76
CA ASN A 136 4.31 -15.16 -4.19
C ASN A 136 4.34 -13.85 -3.39
N ASP A 137 5.43 -13.61 -2.67
CA ASP A 137 5.62 -12.41 -1.87
C ASP A 137 5.70 -11.17 -2.74
N PHE A 138 6.53 -11.22 -3.79
CA PHE A 138 6.63 -10.11 -4.72
C PHE A 138 5.29 -9.85 -5.40
N ALA A 139 4.61 -10.89 -5.87
CA ALA A 139 3.29 -10.78 -6.48
C ALA A 139 2.27 -10.14 -5.52
N ALA A 140 2.21 -10.58 -4.26
CA ALA A 140 1.28 -10.01 -3.27
C ALA A 140 1.53 -8.51 -3.05
N LEU A 141 2.79 -8.10 -2.89
CA LEU A 141 3.17 -6.70 -2.67
C LEU A 141 2.87 -5.78 -3.85
N LEU A 142 2.77 -6.32 -5.08
CA LEU A 142 2.30 -5.57 -6.25
C LEU A 142 0.83 -5.14 -6.13
N GLY A 143 0.04 -5.79 -5.28
CA GLY A 143 -1.36 -5.44 -5.05
C GLY A 143 -1.57 -4.06 -4.42
N CYS A 144 -0.58 -3.56 -3.68
CA CYS A 144 -0.64 -2.26 -3.01
C CYS A 144 0.73 -1.60 -2.85
N GLY A 145 1.58 -2.13 -1.96
CA GLY A 145 2.75 -1.41 -1.42
C GLY A 145 3.77 -1.00 -2.47
N ILE A 146 4.19 -1.93 -3.33
CA ILE A 146 5.16 -1.67 -4.41
C ILE A 146 4.54 -0.73 -5.44
N SER A 147 3.38 -1.10 -5.98
CA SER A 147 2.73 -0.34 -7.03
C SER A 147 2.41 1.09 -6.62
N THR A 148 2.02 1.30 -5.35
CA THR A 148 1.81 2.64 -4.80
C THR A 148 3.10 3.45 -4.79
N GLY A 149 4.16 2.94 -4.16
CA GLY A 149 5.42 3.68 -3.99
C GLY A 149 6.07 4.03 -5.34
N PHE A 150 6.14 3.05 -6.23
CA PHE A 150 6.72 3.25 -7.56
C PHE A 150 5.89 4.21 -8.43
N SER A 151 4.56 4.10 -8.39
CA SER A 151 3.70 5.00 -9.18
C SER A 151 3.69 6.43 -8.62
N VAL A 152 3.76 6.61 -7.30
CA VAL A 152 3.94 7.93 -6.69
C VAL A 152 5.21 8.61 -7.26
N VAL A 153 6.31 7.89 -7.31
CA VAL A 153 7.59 8.42 -7.81
C VAL A 153 7.55 8.68 -9.32
N ASN A 154 7.07 7.70 -10.10
CA ASN A 154 7.17 7.74 -11.55
C ASN A 154 6.08 8.58 -12.24
N LYS A 155 4.88 8.67 -11.63
CA LYS A 155 3.73 9.35 -12.24
C LYS A 155 3.40 10.67 -11.56
N ASP A 156 3.18 10.66 -10.23
CA ASP A 156 2.74 11.87 -9.53
C ASP A 156 3.88 12.82 -9.24
N ALA A 157 4.94 12.30 -8.63
CA ALA A 157 6.14 13.08 -8.38
C ALA A 157 6.96 13.30 -9.66
N ASN A 158 6.93 12.35 -10.60
CA ASN A 158 7.67 12.40 -11.85
C ASN A 158 9.13 12.76 -11.62
N ILE A 159 9.77 12.01 -10.71
CA ILE A 159 11.14 12.25 -10.26
C ILE A 159 12.12 12.20 -11.45
N LYS A 160 13.00 13.18 -11.52
CA LYS A 160 14.02 13.31 -12.56
C LYS A 160 15.41 12.94 -12.03
N PHE A 161 16.28 12.59 -12.96
CA PHE A 161 17.69 12.38 -12.69
C PHE A 161 18.30 13.57 -11.93
N GLY A 162 19.00 13.28 -10.83
CA GLY A 162 19.71 14.27 -10.03
C GLY A 162 18.85 15.09 -9.07
N GLU A 163 17.51 14.93 -9.05
CA GLU A 163 16.65 15.63 -8.11
C GLU A 163 16.93 15.21 -6.66
N ARG A 164 16.64 16.11 -5.74
CA ARG A 164 16.72 15.92 -4.30
C ARG A 164 15.33 15.61 -3.76
N VAL A 165 15.15 14.41 -3.22
CA VAL A 165 13.85 13.90 -2.77
C VAL A 165 13.85 13.66 -1.27
N LEU A 166 12.88 14.23 -0.57
CA LEU A 166 12.61 13.94 0.85
C LEU A 166 11.35 13.09 0.97
N VAL A 167 11.47 11.91 1.57
CA VAL A 167 10.35 11.02 1.88
C VAL A 167 10.07 11.09 3.37
N LEU A 168 8.90 11.56 3.76
CA LEU A 168 8.42 11.57 5.13
C LEU A 168 7.69 10.26 5.45
N GLY A 169 8.18 9.55 6.46
CA GLY A 169 7.73 8.22 6.83
C GLY A 169 8.44 7.10 6.04
N CYS A 170 9.17 6.25 6.76
CA CYS A 170 9.90 5.11 6.20
C CYS A 170 9.18 3.78 6.48
N GLY A 171 7.85 3.78 6.39
CA GLY A 171 7.02 2.57 6.38
C GLY A 171 7.01 1.88 5.02
N GLY A 172 6.10 0.90 4.84
CA GLY A 172 6.07 0.08 3.62
C GLY A 172 5.96 0.86 2.31
N VAL A 173 5.17 1.94 2.26
CA VAL A 173 5.06 2.79 1.05
C VAL A 173 6.28 3.70 0.93
N GLY A 174 6.72 4.34 2.04
CA GLY A 174 7.85 5.25 2.03
C GLY A 174 9.15 4.58 1.58
N LEU A 175 9.43 3.36 2.07
CA LEU A 175 10.61 2.58 1.61
C LEU A 175 10.56 2.27 0.11
N ASN A 176 9.36 1.99 -0.44
CA ASN A 176 9.21 1.83 -1.90
C ASN A 176 9.39 3.16 -2.66
N CYS A 177 8.94 4.29 -2.09
CA CYS A 177 9.22 5.61 -2.68
C CYS A 177 10.72 5.93 -2.65
N ILE A 178 11.42 5.62 -1.55
CA ILE A 178 12.87 5.80 -1.44
C ILE A 178 13.59 4.97 -2.51
N TYR A 179 13.27 3.68 -2.62
CA TYR A 179 13.92 2.79 -3.58
C TYR A 179 13.61 3.20 -5.03
N ALA A 180 12.37 3.52 -5.35
CA ALA A 180 12.00 3.97 -6.69
C ALA A 180 12.71 5.31 -7.07
N SER A 181 12.84 6.24 -6.13
CA SER A 181 13.58 7.48 -6.35
C SER A 181 15.07 7.24 -6.54
N TYR A 182 15.67 6.33 -5.77
CA TYR A 182 17.05 5.89 -5.95
C TYR A 182 17.27 5.29 -7.35
N LEU A 183 16.36 4.42 -7.81
CA LEU A 183 16.40 3.84 -9.16
C LEU A 183 16.23 4.90 -10.26
N SER A 184 15.60 6.02 -9.95
CA SER A 184 15.51 7.18 -10.85
C SER A 184 16.76 8.08 -10.78
N HIS A 185 17.82 7.63 -10.10
CA HIS A 185 19.09 8.36 -9.89
C HIS A 185 18.90 9.71 -9.17
N ALA A 186 17.94 9.83 -8.30
CA ALA A 186 17.76 10.96 -7.40
C ALA A 186 18.62 10.81 -6.14
N SER A 187 18.97 11.94 -5.51
CA SER A 187 19.49 11.96 -4.15
C SER A 187 18.32 11.89 -3.17
N VAL A 188 18.25 10.84 -2.34
CA VAL A 188 17.05 10.54 -1.55
C VAL A 188 17.33 10.56 -0.07
N TRP A 189 16.48 11.25 0.68
CA TRP A 189 16.46 11.25 2.14
C TRP A 189 15.14 10.64 2.62
N GLY A 190 15.23 9.70 3.58
CA GLY A 190 14.10 9.13 4.27
C GLY A 190 14.04 9.63 5.72
N MET A 191 12.96 10.30 6.09
CA MET A 191 12.79 10.84 7.44
C MET A 191 11.76 10.05 8.22
N ASP A 192 12.14 9.56 9.41
CA ASP A 192 11.24 8.84 10.32
C ASP A 192 11.57 9.16 11.78
N ILE A 193 10.60 8.97 12.68
CA ILE A 193 10.81 9.09 14.12
C ILE A 193 11.48 7.85 14.72
N ASN A 194 11.37 6.70 14.06
CA ASN A 194 11.93 5.44 14.51
C ASN A 194 13.33 5.21 13.92
N LYS A 195 14.35 5.24 14.77
CA LYS A 195 15.76 5.02 14.39
C LYS A 195 16.02 3.63 13.80
N ASP A 196 15.19 2.63 14.10
CA ASP A 196 15.31 1.28 13.54
C ASP A 196 15.13 1.27 12.01
N LYS A 197 14.52 2.33 11.44
CA LYS A 197 14.37 2.50 10.00
C LYS A 197 15.67 2.82 9.27
N LYS A 198 16.71 3.28 9.95
CA LYS A 198 17.97 3.69 9.35
C LYS A 198 18.53 2.64 8.39
N SER A 199 18.72 1.42 8.87
CA SER A 199 19.26 0.33 8.04
C SER A 199 18.39 0.03 6.81
N MET A 200 17.05 0.12 6.94
CA MET A 200 16.14 -0.11 5.82
C MET A 200 16.23 1.01 4.78
N VAL A 201 16.32 2.27 5.22
CA VAL A 201 16.48 3.43 4.32
C VAL A 201 17.79 3.33 3.55
N GLU A 202 18.90 3.04 4.24
CA GLU A 202 20.23 2.93 3.64
C GLU A 202 20.32 1.77 2.64
N LYS A 203 19.73 0.61 2.95
CA LYS A 203 19.65 -0.53 2.03
C LYS A 203 18.83 -0.22 0.76
N ASN A 204 17.94 0.76 0.82
CA ASN A 204 17.15 1.24 -0.32
C ASN A 204 17.79 2.43 -1.04
N GLY A 205 19.06 2.74 -0.75
CA GLY A 205 19.82 3.82 -1.40
C GLY A 205 19.50 5.22 -0.89
N GLY A 206 18.80 5.34 0.23
CA GLY A 206 18.50 6.63 0.87
C GLY A 206 19.45 6.99 2.00
N ILE A 207 19.40 8.24 2.42
CA ILE A 207 20.08 8.76 3.62
C ILE A 207 19.01 8.92 4.71
N PHE A 208 19.22 8.30 5.87
CA PHE A 208 18.27 8.39 6.98
C PHE A 208 18.40 9.71 7.73
N LEU A 209 17.26 10.28 8.10
CA LEU A 209 17.12 11.46 8.94
C LEU A 209 16.12 11.16 10.08
N HIS A 210 16.47 11.51 11.30
CA HIS A 210 15.55 11.41 12.43
C HIS A 210 14.67 12.65 12.51
N SER A 211 13.35 12.50 12.59
CA SER A 211 12.39 13.60 12.43
C SER A 211 12.46 14.68 13.54
N GLU A 212 13.00 14.36 14.70
CA GLU A 212 13.16 15.32 15.80
C GLU A 212 14.60 15.83 15.89
N GLU A 213 15.61 14.93 15.80
CA GLU A 213 17.01 15.30 15.99
C GLU A 213 17.59 16.09 14.81
N ASP A 214 17.17 15.74 13.58
CA ASP A 214 17.73 16.34 12.36
C ASP A 214 16.85 17.46 11.78
N ILE A 215 15.72 17.80 12.41
CA ILE A 215 14.73 18.75 11.85
C ILE A 215 15.34 20.10 11.51
N GLU A 216 16.22 20.65 12.36
CA GLU A 216 16.85 21.95 12.14
C GLU A 216 17.91 21.91 11.00
N THR A 217 18.54 20.76 10.81
CA THR A 217 19.44 20.52 9.67
C THR A 217 18.62 20.45 8.37
N VAL A 218 17.52 19.72 8.39
CA VAL A 218 16.63 19.56 7.23
C VAL A 218 16.02 20.89 6.80
N LYS A 219 15.62 21.76 7.73
CA LYS A 219 15.09 23.10 7.44
C LYS A 219 16.07 23.99 6.65
N LYS A 220 17.36 23.70 6.70
CA LYS A 220 18.41 24.42 5.92
C LYS A 220 18.66 23.80 4.54
N MET A 221 18.09 22.63 4.28
CA MET A 221 18.21 21.92 3.00
C MET A 221 17.14 22.39 2.01
N LYS A 222 17.33 22.02 0.75
CA LYS A 222 16.35 22.23 -0.33
C LYS A 222 16.07 20.92 -1.04
N PHE A 223 14.78 20.68 -1.35
CA PHE A 223 14.30 19.46 -2.01
C PHE A 223 13.43 19.82 -3.20
N ASP A 224 13.65 19.13 -4.32
CA ASP A 224 12.85 19.28 -5.53
C ASP A 224 11.51 18.55 -5.40
N CYS A 225 11.48 17.51 -4.55
CA CYS A 225 10.25 16.81 -4.21
C CYS A 225 10.19 16.39 -2.74
N ILE A 226 9.04 16.62 -2.12
CA ILE A 226 8.69 16.07 -0.80
C ILE A 226 7.55 15.07 -1.01
N ILE A 227 7.71 13.83 -0.50
CA ILE A 227 6.68 12.78 -0.55
C ILE A 227 6.26 12.48 0.87
N ASP A 228 5.02 12.82 1.23
CA ASP A 228 4.48 12.53 2.58
C ASP A 228 3.70 11.22 2.60
N THR A 229 4.25 10.23 3.30
CA THR A 229 3.59 8.95 3.57
C THR A 229 3.13 8.79 5.02
N THR A 230 3.23 9.87 5.83
CA THR A 230 2.85 9.85 7.24
C THR A 230 1.43 10.33 7.49
N GLY A 231 0.98 11.34 6.74
CA GLY A 231 -0.26 12.09 7.03
C GLY A 231 -0.14 12.98 8.27
N ILE A 232 1.07 13.22 8.80
CA ILE A 232 1.33 14.11 9.95
C ILE A 232 1.51 15.53 9.43
N LEU A 233 0.40 16.23 9.24
CA LEU A 233 0.40 17.56 8.60
C LEU A 233 1.23 18.61 9.36
N GLN A 234 1.39 18.46 10.68
CA GLN A 234 2.24 19.36 11.49
C GLN A 234 3.72 19.23 11.10
N LEU A 235 4.21 18.01 10.89
CA LEU A 235 5.58 17.78 10.40
C LEU A 235 5.75 18.35 9.00
N LEU A 236 4.81 18.05 8.12
CA LEU A 236 4.84 18.54 6.75
C LEU A 236 4.84 20.08 6.70
N SER A 237 3.99 20.74 7.50
CA SER A 237 3.93 22.22 7.57
C SER A 237 5.28 22.86 7.90
N GLN A 238 6.10 22.22 8.75
CA GLN A 238 7.43 22.71 9.10
C GLN A 238 8.44 22.58 7.94
N LEU A 239 8.19 21.66 7.02
CA LEU A 239 9.13 21.29 5.95
C LEU A 239 8.74 21.84 4.57
N LEU A 240 7.54 22.41 4.40
CA LEU A 240 7.14 22.99 3.10
C LEU A 240 8.10 24.07 2.59
N GLU A 241 8.71 24.85 3.49
CA GLU A 241 9.69 25.87 3.12
C GLU A 241 11.04 25.31 2.63
N THR A 242 11.25 24.00 2.78
CA THR A 242 12.44 23.32 2.24
C THR A 242 12.29 22.94 0.77
N MET A 243 11.11 23.15 0.16
CA MET A 243 10.97 22.98 -1.28
C MET A 243 11.86 23.98 -2.04
N SER A 244 12.53 23.50 -3.08
CA SER A 244 13.25 24.33 -4.04
C SER A 244 12.28 25.14 -4.92
N GLU A 245 12.79 26.03 -5.76
CA GLU A 245 11.97 26.64 -6.81
C GLU A 245 11.38 25.55 -7.71
N GLN A 246 10.10 25.70 -8.10
CA GLN A 246 9.33 24.69 -8.84
C GLN A 246 9.20 23.34 -8.11
N GLY A 247 9.59 23.27 -6.84
CA GLY A 247 9.48 22.07 -6.02
C GLY A 247 8.02 21.60 -5.86
N ARG A 248 7.85 20.32 -5.61
CA ARG A 248 6.52 19.72 -5.45
C ARG A 248 6.41 18.87 -4.18
N CYS A 249 5.25 18.91 -3.56
CA CYS A 249 4.92 18.08 -2.42
C CYS A 249 3.77 17.13 -2.80
N ILE A 250 3.96 15.82 -2.58
CA ILE A 250 2.98 14.78 -2.89
C ILE A 250 2.46 14.18 -1.58
N LEU A 251 1.17 14.37 -1.30
CA LEU A 251 0.47 13.82 -0.14
C LEU A 251 -0.07 12.44 -0.48
N VAL A 252 0.56 11.41 0.05
CA VAL A 252 0.22 9.99 -0.20
C VAL A 252 -0.64 9.42 0.92
N ALA A 253 -0.29 9.71 2.17
CA ALA A 253 -1.07 9.26 3.32
C ALA A 253 -2.31 10.12 3.52
N GLN A 254 -3.39 9.46 3.94
CA GLN A 254 -4.61 10.14 4.34
C GLN A 254 -4.43 10.70 5.76
N PRO A 255 -4.51 12.02 5.97
CA PRO A 255 -4.40 12.61 7.30
C PRO A 255 -5.62 12.25 8.17
N LYS A 256 -5.50 12.44 9.48
CA LYS A 256 -6.64 12.28 10.39
C LYS A 256 -7.74 13.27 10.04
N PRO A 257 -9.03 12.88 10.09
CA PRO A 257 -10.14 13.80 9.91
C PRO A 257 -10.03 15.03 10.81
N GLY A 258 -10.29 16.21 10.28
CA GLY A 258 -10.18 17.49 11.01
C GLY A 258 -8.75 18.04 11.12
N SER A 259 -7.72 17.36 10.59
CA SER A 259 -6.38 17.93 10.50
C SER A 259 -6.32 19.05 9.46
N SER A 260 -5.45 20.06 9.71
CA SER A 260 -5.19 21.15 8.77
C SER A 260 -3.71 21.21 8.40
N LEU A 261 -3.43 21.53 7.15
CA LEU A 261 -2.08 21.83 6.66
C LEU A 261 -1.87 23.34 6.74
N ALA A 262 -0.93 23.79 7.59
CA ALA A 262 -0.57 25.19 7.68
C ALA A 262 0.54 25.53 6.67
N ILE A 263 0.36 26.64 5.97
CA ILE A 263 1.39 27.28 5.15
C ILE A 263 1.87 28.49 5.92
N ASN A 264 3.03 28.37 6.59
CA ASN A 264 3.52 29.38 7.52
C ASN A 264 3.96 30.67 6.82
N ASN A 265 4.44 30.58 5.59
CA ASN A 265 4.90 31.74 4.82
C ASN A 265 4.35 31.67 3.38
N PRO A 266 3.07 31.97 3.17
CA PRO A 266 2.47 31.89 1.83
C PRO A 266 3.12 32.85 0.83
N GLY A 267 3.61 34.01 1.27
CA GLY A 267 4.33 34.95 0.39
C GLY A 267 5.57 34.35 -0.25
N LYS A 268 6.25 33.46 0.45
CA LYS A 268 7.42 32.75 -0.08
C LYS A 268 7.03 31.76 -1.19
N LEU A 269 5.85 31.10 -1.07
CA LEU A 269 5.33 30.24 -2.13
C LEU A 269 5.02 31.02 -3.41
N PHE A 270 4.52 32.26 -3.30
CA PHE A 270 4.28 33.12 -4.45
C PHE A 270 5.55 33.64 -5.10
N SER A 271 6.64 33.80 -4.33
CA SER A 271 7.94 34.23 -4.85
C SER A 271 8.75 33.13 -5.54
N THR A 272 8.33 31.88 -5.40
CA THR A 272 8.94 30.72 -6.06
C THR A 272 8.16 30.37 -7.33
N ASN A 273 8.85 30.11 -8.42
CA ASN A 273 8.25 29.89 -9.74
C ASN A 273 7.51 28.55 -9.82
N GLY A 274 6.31 28.43 -9.20
CA GLY A 274 5.40 27.33 -9.41
C GLY A 274 5.59 26.13 -8.49
N GLN A 275 5.88 26.35 -7.21
CA GLN A 275 5.76 25.26 -6.21
C GLN A 275 4.34 24.70 -6.19
N SER A 276 4.20 23.38 -5.97
CA SER A 276 2.89 22.72 -5.96
C SER A 276 2.74 21.74 -4.81
N ILE A 277 1.50 21.61 -4.31
CA ILE A 277 1.09 20.56 -3.35
C ILE A 277 -0.03 19.77 -4.02
N ARG A 278 0.13 18.47 -4.09
CA ARG A 278 -0.81 17.56 -4.75
C ARG A 278 -1.16 16.39 -3.83
N THR A 279 -2.41 15.99 -3.84
CA THR A 279 -2.85 14.73 -3.23
C THR A 279 -2.78 13.63 -4.27
N THR A 280 -2.59 12.39 -3.82
CA THR A 280 -2.65 11.23 -4.69
C THR A 280 -3.39 10.08 -4.05
N GLN A 281 -3.97 9.23 -4.88
CA GLN A 281 -4.49 7.94 -4.48
C GLN A 281 -3.63 6.84 -5.13
N ALA A 282 -2.66 6.31 -4.35
CA ALA A 282 -1.73 5.26 -4.78
C ALA A 282 -0.91 5.59 -6.04
N GLY A 283 -0.51 6.85 -6.23
CA GLY A 283 0.30 7.24 -7.38
C GLY A 283 -0.43 7.10 -8.72
N GLY A 284 -1.76 6.93 -8.70
CA GLY A 284 -2.49 6.69 -9.94
C GLY A 284 -2.10 5.40 -10.66
N PHE A 285 -1.58 4.36 -9.96
CA PHE A 285 -1.14 3.16 -10.64
C PHE A 285 -2.29 2.47 -11.39
N ASP A 286 -1.98 1.97 -12.56
CA ASP A 286 -2.87 1.17 -13.40
C ASP A 286 -2.42 -0.28 -13.33
N PRO A 287 -3.23 -1.19 -12.71
CA PRO A 287 -2.82 -2.58 -12.55
C PRO A 287 -2.51 -3.30 -13.86
N ASP A 288 -3.23 -3.00 -14.94
CA ASP A 288 -3.02 -3.66 -16.24
C ASP A 288 -1.73 -3.21 -16.94
N VAL A 289 -1.23 -2.04 -16.63
CA VAL A 289 -0.03 -1.45 -17.25
C VAL A 289 1.18 -1.58 -16.34
N ASP A 290 1.03 -1.23 -15.07
CA ASP A 290 2.18 -1.07 -14.18
C ASP A 290 2.63 -2.40 -13.56
N ILE A 291 1.70 -3.32 -13.22
CA ILE A 291 2.08 -4.63 -12.67
C ILE A 291 2.96 -5.42 -13.67
N PRO A 292 2.59 -5.55 -14.97
CA PRO A 292 3.47 -6.20 -15.95
C PRO A 292 4.83 -5.52 -16.10
N ARG A 293 4.90 -4.18 -16.00
CA ARG A 293 6.18 -3.44 -16.06
C ARG A 293 7.08 -3.79 -14.87
N TYR A 294 6.52 -3.83 -13.65
CA TYR A 294 7.28 -4.17 -12.45
C TYR A 294 7.73 -5.63 -12.44
N ILE A 295 6.90 -6.55 -12.95
CA ILE A 295 7.28 -7.94 -13.16
C ILE A 295 8.45 -8.06 -14.14
N ASN A 296 8.41 -7.33 -15.24
CA ASN A 296 9.51 -7.31 -16.21
C ASN A 296 10.82 -6.78 -15.58
N LEU A 297 10.75 -5.73 -14.77
CA LEU A 297 11.92 -5.23 -14.01
C LEU A 297 12.45 -6.29 -13.03
N TYR A 298 11.57 -6.98 -12.33
CA TYR A 298 11.93 -8.06 -11.40
C TYR A 298 12.61 -9.22 -12.12
N LYS A 299 12.03 -9.73 -13.21
CA LYS A 299 12.60 -10.83 -14.02
C LYS A 299 13.97 -10.49 -14.61
N ASN A 300 14.22 -9.22 -14.88
CA ASN A 300 15.51 -8.73 -15.37
C ASN A 300 16.48 -8.32 -14.26
N ASN A 301 16.20 -8.66 -13.00
CA ASN A 301 17.01 -8.33 -11.82
C ASN A 301 17.29 -6.81 -11.68
N LYS A 302 16.38 -5.96 -12.18
CA LYS A 302 16.48 -4.50 -12.05
C LYS A 302 15.87 -3.98 -10.76
N ILE A 303 14.98 -4.76 -10.15
CA ILE A 303 14.42 -4.51 -8.82
C ILE A 303 14.49 -5.78 -7.99
N ASN A 304 14.84 -5.61 -6.72
CA ASN A 304 14.77 -6.64 -5.70
C ASN A 304 14.16 -6.02 -4.44
N LEU A 305 13.01 -6.53 -4.02
CA LEU A 305 12.22 -5.97 -2.93
C LEU A 305 12.04 -6.97 -1.75
N GLU A 306 12.65 -8.13 -1.82
CA GLU A 306 12.55 -9.14 -0.76
C GLU A 306 13.13 -8.64 0.56
N HIS A 307 14.17 -7.80 0.51
CA HIS A 307 14.77 -7.19 1.69
C HIS A 307 13.83 -6.21 2.42
N LEU A 308 12.72 -5.79 1.80
CA LEU A 308 11.69 -5.00 2.45
C LEU A 308 10.80 -5.84 3.39
N ILE A 309 10.75 -7.15 3.18
CA ILE A 309 9.98 -8.08 4.02
C ILE A 309 10.77 -8.33 5.29
N THR A 310 10.31 -7.80 6.40
CA THR A 310 10.99 -7.88 7.69
C THR A 310 10.38 -8.89 8.64
N HIS A 311 9.10 -9.18 8.46
CA HIS A 311 8.35 -10.07 9.36
C HIS A 311 7.36 -10.92 8.55
N ARG A 312 7.09 -12.11 9.08
CA ARG A 312 6.14 -13.06 8.54
C ARG A 312 5.35 -13.69 9.68
N TYR A 313 4.06 -13.79 9.52
CA TYR A 313 3.14 -14.39 10.49
C TYR A 313 2.16 -15.32 9.77
N SER A 314 1.60 -16.29 10.50
CA SER A 314 0.45 -17.04 10.01
C SER A 314 -0.84 -16.22 10.13
N LEU A 315 -1.89 -16.60 9.40
CA LEU A 315 -3.20 -15.95 9.51
C LEU A 315 -3.74 -15.97 10.95
N ILE A 316 -3.48 -17.04 11.69
CA ILE A 316 -3.96 -17.17 13.09
C ILE A 316 -3.29 -16.14 14.02
N ASP A 317 -2.07 -15.71 13.67
CA ASP A 317 -1.27 -14.73 14.43
C ASP A 317 -1.48 -13.29 13.94
N ILE A 318 -2.54 -13.03 13.17
CA ILE A 318 -2.79 -11.71 12.54
C ILE A 318 -2.75 -10.55 13.54
N ASN A 319 -3.19 -10.75 14.79
CA ASN A 319 -3.15 -9.69 15.79
C ASN A 319 -1.74 -9.38 16.30
N LEU A 320 -0.82 -10.35 16.29
CA LEU A 320 0.61 -10.11 16.53
C LEU A 320 1.21 -9.29 15.39
N ALA A 321 0.86 -9.63 14.13
CA ALA A 321 1.27 -8.88 12.96
C ALA A 321 0.75 -7.42 12.99
N VAL A 322 -0.51 -7.21 13.38
CA VAL A 322 -1.11 -5.88 13.58
C VAL A 322 -0.38 -5.09 14.66
N SER A 323 -0.01 -5.75 15.76
CA SER A 323 0.75 -5.12 16.85
C SER A 323 2.15 -4.72 16.41
N MET A 324 2.84 -5.59 15.65
CA MET A 324 4.14 -5.30 15.04
C MET A 324 4.05 -4.12 14.05
N LEU A 325 3.02 -4.07 13.23
CA LEU A 325 2.82 -2.94 12.31
C LEU A 325 2.57 -1.63 13.05
N LYS A 326 1.82 -1.67 14.17
CA LYS A 326 1.55 -0.51 15.05
C LYS A 326 2.81 0.02 15.74
N SER A 327 3.78 -0.84 16.06
CA SER A 327 5.05 -0.42 16.67
C SER A 327 5.88 0.50 15.78
N GLY A 328 5.63 0.47 14.47
CA GLY A 328 6.38 1.25 13.49
C GLY A 328 7.78 0.69 13.18
N SER A 329 8.21 -0.43 13.77
CA SER A 329 9.56 -1.00 13.57
C SER A 329 9.67 -1.86 12.31
N SER A 330 8.54 -2.32 11.74
CA SER A 330 8.54 -3.20 10.57
C SER A 330 8.72 -2.46 9.23
N GLY A 331 9.31 -3.15 8.25
CA GLY A 331 9.18 -2.84 6.83
C GLY A 331 7.86 -3.39 6.27
N ARG A 332 7.92 -4.42 5.42
CA ARG A 332 6.73 -5.15 4.96
C ARG A 332 6.49 -6.37 5.84
N ILE A 333 5.24 -6.61 6.17
CA ILE A 333 4.79 -7.79 6.91
C ILE A 333 4.00 -8.67 5.95
N MET A 334 4.37 -9.95 5.86
CA MET A 334 3.65 -10.95 5.08
C MET A 334 2.84 -11.86 5.99
N ILE A 335 1.67 -12.27 5.53
CA ILE A 335 0.78 -13.20 6.21
C ILE A 335 0.67 -14.46 5.34
N ASP A 336 1.16 -15.58 5.86
CA ASP A 336 0.99 -16.90 5.27
C ASP A 336 -0.43 -17.37 5.55
N ILE A 337 -1.10 -17.85 4.50
CA ILE A 337 -2.52 -18.22 4.53
C ILE A 337 -2.66 -19.74 4.50
#